data_d585cb28f0cf79a6a150571ce49bf0ea
#
_entry.id   d585cb28f0cf79a6a150571ce49bf0ea
#
_cell.length_a   1.000
_cell.length_b   1.000
_cell.length_c   1.000
_cell.angle_alpha   90.00
_cell.angle_beta   90.00
_cell.angle_gamma   90.00
#
_symmetry.space_group_name_H-M   'P 1'
#
loop_
_entity.id
_entity.type
_entity.pdbx_description
1 polymer ?
#
loop_
_entity_poly.entity_id
_entity_poly.type
_entity_poly.pdbx_seq_one_letter_code
_entity_poly.pdbx_strand_id
1 'polypeptide(L)'
;MSDDDKEFSTEAEDLKPKRPSNRAPQGIRTFTVCRQSDETGISGEGVVIEGATFATGHTVIHWLTPAPRGSIAFFDAFDDFIKIHVSSHPTNNTIITFEDGEQTIYGGNGGE
;
A
#
# COMPACT_ATOMS: atom_id res chain seq x y z
N MET A 1 -4.18 3.32 27.60
CA MET A 1 -3.91 3.29 27.22
C MET A 1 -3.29 3.27 26.52
N SER A 2 -2.94 2.81 26.72
CA SER A 2 -2.35 2.60 25.99
C SER A 2 -2.26 3.07 24.68
N ASP A 3 -3.03 3.62 24.26
CA ASP A 3 -2.97 4.27 23.04
C ASP A 3 -1.88 5.22 22.96
N ASP A 4 -1.42 5.65 24.05
CA ASP A 4 -0.32 6.54 24.04
C ASP A 4 0.85 5.98 23.36
N ASP A 5 1.03 4.71 23.46
CA ASP A 5 2.15 4.12 22.80
C ASP A 5 2.06 4.26 21.34
N LYS A 6 0.87 4.22 20.82
CA LYS A 6 0.77 4.33 19.43
C LYS A 6 1.09 5.67 18.94
N GLU A 7 0.84 6.67 19.72
CA GLU A 7 1.15 7.98 19.28
C GLU A 7 2.59 8.17 19.12
N PHE A 8 3.36 7.41 19.85
CA PHE A 8 4.77 7.56 19.71
C PHE A 8 5.36 6.59 18.78
N SER A 9 4.57 5.83 18.09
CA SER A 9 5.13 4.95 17.17
C SER A 9 5.64 5.77 16.13
N THR A 10 6.14 6.32 15.89
CA THR A 10 6.93 7.16 15.21
C THR A 10 6.96 6.94 13.78
N GLU A 11 7.74 7.70 13.13
CA GLU A 11 7.87 7.58 11.73
C GLU A 11 8.39 6.26 11.32
N ALA A 12 9.23 5.66 12.13
CA ALA A 12 9.77 4.37 11.77
C ALA A 12 8.66 3.34 11.65
N GLU A 13 7.68 3.44 12.55
CA GLU A 13 6.58 2.51 12.48
C GLU A 13 5.73 2.75 11.25
N ASP A 14 5.54 4.00 10.89
CA ASP A 14 4.75 4.32 9.71
C ASP A 14 5.45 3.90 8.44
N LEU A 15 6.75 3.78 8.48
CA LEU A 15 7.49 3.39 7.29
C LEU A 15 7.54 1.88 7.10
N LYS A 16 7.00 1.12 8.02
CA LYS A 16 7.03 -0.32 7.90
C LYS A 16 5.77 -0.84 7.25
N PRO A 17 5.90 -1.88 6.44
CA PRO A 17 4.72 -2.50 5.88
C PRO A 17 3.86 -3.07 6.98
N LYS A 18 2.56 -2.99 6.82
CA LYS A 18 1.66 -3.59 7.77
C LYS A 18 0.40 -4.01 7.06
N ARG A 19 -0.25 -4.99 7.61
CA ARG A 19 -1.50 -5.44 7.02
C ARG A 19 -2.65 -4.64 7.58
N PRO A 20 -3.76 -4.62 6.86
CA PRO A 20 -4.94 -3.89 7.32
C PRO A 20 -5.39 -4.40 8.68
N SER A 21 -6.03 -3.52 9.44
CA SER A 21 -6.45 -3.86 10.78
C SER A 21 -7.68 -4.76 10.79
N ASN A 22 -8.48 -4.72 9.73
CA ASN A 22 -9.69 -5.54 9.69
C ASN A 22 -9.68 -6.36 8.42
N ARG A 23 -10.28 -7.53 8.48
CA ARG A 23 -10.36 -8.39 7.32
C ARG A 23 -11.65 -8.12 6.58
N ALA A 24 -11.57 -8.18 5.27
CA ALA A 24 -12.73 -8.03 4.42
C ALA A 24 -13.54 -9.31 4.39
N PRO A 25 -14.78 -9.24 3.92
CA PRO A 25 -15.55 -10.44 3.72
C PRO A 25 -14.87 -11.38 2.74
N GLN A 26 -15.27 -12.64 2.78
CA GLN A 26 -14.66 -13.64 1.94
C GLN A 26 -14.79 -13.24 0.46
N GLY A 27 -13.77 -13.48 -0.28
CA GLY A 27 -13.77 -13.15 -1.70
C GLY A 27 -13.22 -11.78 -2.01
N ILE A 28 -13.00 -10.97 -0.99
CA ILE A 28 -12.39 -9.66 -1.15
C ILE A 28 -11.13 -9.69 -0.32
N ARG A 29 -10.06 -9.14 -0.84
CA ARG A 29 -8.82 -9.04 -0.08
C ARG A 29 -8.45 -7.58 0.05
N THR A 30 -8.19 -7.15 1.26
CA THR A 30 -7.72 -5.79 1.46
C THR A 30 -6.20 -5.80 1.59
N PHE A 31 -5.59 -4.66 1.32
CA PHE A 31 -4.14 -4.57 1.37
C PHE A 31 -3.71 -3.16 1.68
N THR A 32 -2.47 -3.03 2.09
CA THR A 32 -1.82 -1.73 2.22
C THR A 32 -0.62 -1.73 1.32
N VAL A 33 -0.21 -0.55 0.89
CA VAL A 33 0.95 -0.39 0.02
C VAL A 33 1.93 0.52 0.74
N CYS A 34 3.13 0.02 0.94
CA CYS A 34 4.18 0.75 1.62
C CYS A 34 5.28 1.06 0.64
N ARG A 35 5.73 2.30 0.58
CA ARG A 35 6.86 2.70 -0.21
C ARG A 35 8.01 3.02 0.70
N GLN A 36 9.16 2.45 0.42
CA GLN A 36 10.32 2.70 1.24
C GLN A 36 11.11 3.88 0.73
N SER A 37 10.82 4.34 -0.48
CA SER A 37 11.33 5.58 -0.98
C SER A 37 10.30 6.14 -1.95
N ASP A 38 10.47 7.38 -2.36
CA ASP A 38 9.49 8.03 -3.21
C ASP A 38 10.22 8.74 -4.35
N GLU A 39 10.24 8.11 -5.51
CA GLU A 39 10.93 8.65 -6.67
C GLU A 39 10.45 10.02 -7.04
N THR A 40 9.16 10.25 -6.92
CA THR A 40 8.58 11.50 -7.40
C THR A 40 8.62 12.59 -6.37
N GLY A 41 8.77 12.22 -5.09
CA GLY A 41 8.72 13.19 -4.02
C GLY A 41 7.33 13.73 -3.75
N ILE A 42 6.30 13.12 -4.33
CA ILE A 42 4.95 13.65 -4.20
C ILE A 42 4.12 12.83 -3.23
N SER A 43 4.16 11.51 -3.36
CA SER A 43 3.28 10.66 -2.57
C SER A 43 3.81 10.34 -1.20
N GLY A 44 5.11 10.46 -1.02
CA GLY A 44 5.69 10.20 0.29
C GLY A 44 6.10 8.76 0.49
N GLU A 45 6.66 8.51 1.65
CA GLU A 45 7.15 7.20 2.03
C GLU A 45 6.25 6.64 3.12
N GLY A 46 6.37 5.35 3.36
CA GLY A 46 5.56 4.68 4.35
C GLY A 46 4.32 4.10 3.71
N VAL A 47 3.30 3.89 4.51
CA VAL A 47 2.05 3.34 4.00
C VAL A 47 1.29 4.45 3.31
N VAL A 48 1.23 4.40 2.00
CA VAL A 48 0.67 5.48 1.19
C VAL A 48 -0.68 5.14 0.57
N ILE A 49 -1.07 3.87 0.57
CA ILE A 49 -2.32 3.44 -0.06
C ILE A 49 -2.93 2.33 0.78
N GLU A 50 -4.25 2.34 0.87
CA GLU A 50 -4.99 1.15 1.28
C GLU A 50 -5.93 0.81 0.15
N GLY A 51 -6.22 -0.46 -0.03
CA GLY A 51 -7.02 -0.86 -1.16
C GLY A 51 -7.70 -2.19 -0.96
N ALA A 52 -8.47 -2.57 -1.95
CA ALA A 52 -9.17 -3.85 -1.95
C ALA A 52 -9.22 -4.39 -3.36
N THR A 53 -9.02 -5.69 -3.48
CA THR A 53 -9.20 -6.36 -4.75
C THR A 53 -10.33 -7.36 -4.57
N PHE A 54 -11.22 -7.39 -5.55
CA PHE A 54 -12.43 -8.20 -5.49
C PHE A 54 -12.16 -9.56 -6.11
N ALA A 55 -13.06 -10.48 -5.90
CA ALA A 55 -12.90 -11.82 -6.46
C ALA A 55 -12.79 -11.78 -7.98
N THR A 56 -13.37 -10.78 -8.61
CA THR A 56 -13.29 -10.64 -10.05
C THR A 56 -11.97 -10.07 -10.52
N GLY A 57 -11.14 -9.60 -9.60
CA GLY A 57 -9.88 -8.95 -9.96
C GLY A 57 -9.97 -7.43 -9.97
N HIS A 58 -11.17 -6.89 -10.03
CA HIS A 58 -11.31 -5.44 -9.98
C HIS A 58 -10.73 -4.93 -8.68
N THR A 59 -10.12 -3.77 -8.74
CA THR A 59 -9.37 -3.24 -7.61
C THR A 59 -9.69 -1.78 -7.40
N VAL A 60 -9.78 -1.38 -6.15
CA VAL A 60 -9.96 0.03 -5.79
C VAL A 60 -8.84 0.40 -4.82
N ILE A 61 -8.28 1.57 -4.99
CA ILE A 61 -7.26 2.06 -4.08
C ILE A 61 -7.65 3.44 -3.58
N HIS A 62 -7.18 3.73 -2.39
CA HIS A 62 -7.41 5.00 -1.73
C HIS A 62 -6.05 5.55 -1.31
N TRP A 63 -5.68 6.68 -1.86
CA TRP A 63 -4.40 7.30 -1.53
C TRP A 63 -4.51 7.96 -0.17
N LEU A 64 -3.56 7.66 0.69
CA LEU A 64 -3.52 8.24 2.02
C LEU A 64 -2.69 9.50 2.05
N THR A 65 -1.83 9.67 1.04
CA THR A 65 -0.96 10.82 0.93
C THR A 65 -0.92 11.24 -0.53
N PRO A 66 -0.54 12.46 -0.81
CA PRO A 66 -0.41 13.57 0.10
C PRO A 66 -1.76 14.17 0.42
N ALA A 67 -1.78 15.19 1.19
CA ALA A 67 -3.02 15.89 1.44
C ALA A 67 -3.39 16.74 0.25
N PRO A 68 -4.68 16.92 -0.03
CA PRO A 68 -5.76 16.27 0.71
C PRO A 68 -5.82 14.80 0.36
N ARG A 69 -5.97 13.97 1.37
CA ARG A 69 -6.11 12.56 1.11
C ARG A 69 -7.48 12.31 0.59
N GLY A 70 -7.69 11.11 0.13
CA GLY A 70 -9.00 10.73 -0.28
C GLY A 70 -9.17 10.45 -1.75
N SER A 71 -8.14 10.64 -2.54
CA SER A 71 -8.21 10.23 -3.93
C SER A 71 -8.46 8.75 -4.02
N ILE A 72 -9.40 8.36 -4.86
CA ILE A 72 -9.74 6.97 -5.06
C ILE A 72 -9.61 6.67 -6.54
N ALA A 73 -9.04 5.53 -6.85
CA ALA A 73 -8.90 5.09 -8.23
C ALA A 73 -9.37 3.66 -8.36
N PHE A 74 -9.90 3.34 -9.53
CA PHE A 74 -10.43 2.02 -9.82
C PHE A 74 -9.65 1.43 -10.98
N PHE A 75 -9.42 0.11 -10.90
CA PHE A 75 -8.70 -0.61 -11.94
C PHE A 75 -9.47 -1.87 -12.28
N ASP A 76 -9.49 -2.23 -13.56
CA ASP A 76 -10.17 -3.44 -13.98
C ASP A 76 -9.49 -4.69 -13.46
N ALA A 77 -8.21 -4.61 -13.18
CA ALA A 77 -7.46 -5.73 -12.67
C ALA A 77 -6.39 -5.21 -11.72
N PHE A 78 -6.07 -6.04 -10.72
CA PHE A 78 -5.01 -5.69 -9.78
C PHE A 78 -3.69 -5.43 -10.53
N ASP A 79 -3.46 -6.20 -11.58
CA ASP A 79 -2.23 -6.07 -12.34
C ASP A 79 -2.11 -4.71 -13.02
N ASP A 80 -3.23 -4.09 -13.35
CA ASP A 80 -3.18 -2.75 -13.93
C ASP A 80 -2.67 -1.74 -12.92
N PHE A 81 -3.13 -1.88 -11.67
CA PHE A 81 -2.62 -1.03 -10.62
C PHE A 81 -1.12 -1.21 -10.47
N ILE A 82 -0.66 -2.46 -10.48
CA ILE A 82 0.75 -2.75 -10.32
C ILE A 82 1.56 -2.11 -11.45
N LYS A 83 1.08 -2.25 -12.68
CA LYS A 83 1.83 -1.71 -13.81
C LYS A 83 1.93 -0.20 -13.77
N ILE A 84 0.87 0.45 -13.39
CA ILE A 84 0.83 1.91 -13.45
C ILE A 84 1.54 2.54 -12.27
N HIS A 85 1.32 2.01 -11.07
CA HIS A 85 1.76 2.70 -9.86
C HIS A 85 2.89 2.01 -9.12
N VAL A 86 3.25 0.80 -9.49
CA VAL A 86 4.26 0.06 -8.75
C VAL A 86 5.44 -0.28 -9.64
N SER A 87 5.20 -1.05 -10.71
CA SER A 87 6.31 -1.48 -11.55
C SER A 87 6.94 -0.34 -12.31
N SER A 88 6.19 0.69 -12.58
CA SER A 88 6.73 1.85 -13.29
C SER A 88 7.66 2.68 -12.43
N HIS A 89 7.69 2.42 -11.13
CA HIS A 89 8.55 3.17 -10.21
C HIS A 89 9.34 2.20 -9.34
N PRO A 90 10.27 1.45 -9.94
CA PRO A 90 10.93 0.38 -9.18
C PRO A 90 11.79 0.88 -8.02
N THR A 91 12.28 2.09 -8.10
CA THR A 91 13.13 2.58 -7.02
C THR A 91 12.34 2.99 -5.79
N ASN A 92 11.01 2.95 -5.86
CA ASN A 92 10.21 3.19 -4.66
C ASN A 92 10.27 2.01 -3.70
N ASN A 93 10.68 0.83 -4.17
CA ASN A 93 10.78 -0.35 -3.32
C ASN A 93 9.46 -0.57 -2.59
N THR A 94 8.45 -0.91 -3.35
CA THR A 94 7.09 -1.00 -2.86
C THR A 94 6.83 -2.37 -2.25
N ILE A 95 6.14 -2.40 -1.13
CA ILE A 95 5.75 -3.64 -0.49
C ILE A 95 4.25 -3.60 -0.28
N ILE A 96 3.56 -4.60 -0.80
CA ILE A 96 2.12 -4.71 -0.65
C ILE A 96 1.85 -5.81 0.35
N THR A 97 1.10 -5.47 1.40
CA THR A 97 0.78 -6.42 2.46
C THR A 97 -0.72 -6.66 2.46
N PHE A 98 -1.11 -7.92 2.26
CA PHE A 98 -2.51 -8.29 2.27
C PHE A 98 -2.97 -8.59 3.68
N GLU A 99 -4.29 -8.63 3.84
CA GLU A 99 -4.87 -8.77 5.17
C GLU A 99 -4.49 -10.06 5.87
N ASP A 100 -4.10 -11.09 5.13
CA ASP A 100 -3.67 -12.33 5.74
C ASP A 100 -2.18 -12.34 6.06
N GLY A 101 -1.51 -11.24 5.80
CA GLY A 101 -0.08 -11.13 6.08
C GLY A 101 0.81 -11.44 4.88
N GLU A 102 0.23 -11.90 3.79
CA GLU A 102 1.03 -12.16 2.59
C GLU A 102 1.61 -10.86 2.08
N GLN A 103 2.86 -10.87 1.69
CA GLN A 103 3.51 -9.67 1.17
C GLN A 103 4.10 -9.95 -0.19
N THR A 104 4.02 -8.95 -1.05
CA THR A 104 4.70 -8.99 -2.34
C THR A 104 5.61 -7.77 -2.39
N ILE A 105 6.86 -7.99 -2.74
CA ILE A 105 7.86 -6.94 -2.74
C ILE A 105 8.24 -6.63 -4.17
N TYR A 106 8.21 -5.35 -4.51
CA TYR A 106 8.59 -4.89 -5.83
C TYR A 106 9.73 -3.90 -5.62
N GLY A 107 10.88 -4.19 -6.14
CA GLY A 107 11.96 -3.30 -5.86
C GLY A 107 12.96 -3.23 -6.94
N GLY A 108 13.62 -2.13 -7.00
CA GLY A 108 14.57 -1.93 -8.00
C GLY A 108 15.76 -2.77 -7.91
N ASN A 109 16.29 -2.99 -6.75
CA ASN A 109 17.46 -3.73 -6.75
C ASN A 109 17.26 -5.14 -6.88
N GLY A 110 16.18 -5.57 -6.60
CA GLY A 110 15.99 -6.88 -6.73
C GLY A 110 15.94 -7.25 -8.08
N GLY A 111 15.45 -6.54 -8.66
CA GLY A 111 15.26 -6.96 -9.87
C GLY A 111 16.35 -7.41 -10.51
N GLU A 112 16.61 -7.42 -10.07
CA GLU A 112 17.33 -7.77 -10.59
C GLU A 112 17.35 -8.33 -10.81
#